data_31771e5ae7f0badcc5f6f5dccb8727dd
#
_entry.id   31771e5ae7f0badcc5f6f5dccb8727dd
#
_cell.length_a   1.000
_cell.length_b   1.000
_cell.length_c   1.000
_cell.angle_alpha   90.00
_cell.angle_beta   90.00
_cell.angle_gamma   90.00
#
_symmetry.space_group_name_H-M   'P 1'
#
loop_
_entity.id
_entity.type
_entity.pdbx_description
1 polymer ?
#
loop_
_entity_poly.entity_id
_entity_poly.type
_entity_poly.pdbx_seq_one_letter_code
_entity_poly.pdbx_strand_id
1 'polypeptide(L)'
;MLRRTKISLIALAVVLFAGCNGMDPPFTGTFEHVFIYCGLGYNNLSGNLKANLEDMQSDLLPGLWQDKAVVAFCHNTLNGSYTTPNPPCLLRIYRGSDGKPVADTLTTYDNMSVSASKEALRTVLDDVRGMFPAKHYGMLLSSHGTGWVPGRYTSSDENAVTLARASRPMVSWPETKAVGNQYIGSSKNAQWIELQDFADAIPMKVDYLILDNCLSGCVELAYELKDLCDYLVISPTEILTSGMVYDRLVRLMMGSNQPDLKAYCEAYYNFYNEKSGSLRSGTITLVDCAKLDALAEAFSAVLDAHRDALQPGLTGTVQRYYYPSSNLRFYYDLRDLAAQLGATGAEMSALDAALAACVPYHAETPSFFDLQLERCCGLSIYIPEPGRKQLNNQYKTLSWNNRVRLVQ
;
A
#
# COMPACT_ATOMS: atom_id res chain seq x y z
N MET A 1 12.60 -12.77 48.87
CA MET A 1 11.53 -13.54 48.18
C MET A 1 11.71 -13.36 46.66
N LEU A 2 12.39 -14.31 46.04
CA LEU A 2 12.61 -14.29 44.59
C LEU A 2 11.38 -14.87 43.91
N ARG A 3 10.67 -14.07 43.11
CA ARG A 3 9.67 -14.57 42.18
C ARG A 3 10.37 -15.09 40.90
N ARG A 4 10.33 -16.39 40.72
CA ARG A 4 10.76 -17.07 39.51
C ARG A 4 9.75 -16.80 38.39
N THR A 5 10.20 -16.11 37.34
CA THR A 5 9.47 -15.98 36.08
C THR A 5 9.50 -17.33 35.35
N LYS A 6 8.35 -17.90 35.11
CA LYS A 6 8.20 -19.12 34.29
C LYS A 6 8.37 -18.72 32.82
N ILE A 7 9.47 -19.14 32.23
CA ILE A 7 9.63 -19.14 30.77
C ILE A 7 8.82 -20.33 30.26
N SER A 8 7.72 -20.05 29.61
CA SER A 8 6.96 -21.08 28.89
C SER A 8 7.72 -21.40 27.60
N LEU A 9 8.40 -22.53 27.59
CA LEU A 9 8.85 -23.15 26.34
C LEU A 9 7.59 -23.60 25.58
N ILE A 10 7.28 -22.95 24.48
CA ILE A 10 6.32 -23.46 23.50
C ILE A 10 7.02 -24.63 22.83
N ALA A 11 6.68 -25.84 23.23
CA ALA A 11 7.09 -27.06 22.55
C ALA A 11 6.36 -27.10 21.19
N LEU A 12 7.11 -26.92 20.13
CA LEU A 12 6.64 -27.15 18.76
C LEU A 12 6.27 -28.62 18.65
N ALA A 13 4.97 -28.93 18.72
CA ALA A 13 4.45 -30.28 18.50
C ALA A 13 4.61 -30.60 16.98
N VAL A 14 5.71 -31.25 16.62
CA VAL A 14 5.86 -31.90 15.32
C VAL A 14 4.89 -33.09 15.33
N VAL A 15 3.71 -32.94 14.76
CA VAL A 15 2.79 -34.03 14.51
C VAL A 15 3.39 -34.85 13.35
N LEU A 16 4.06 -35.95 13.70
CA LEU A 16 4.49 -36.97 12.75
C LEU A 16 3.25 -37.69 12.25
N PHE A 17 2.71 -37.32 11.12
CA PHE A 17 1.78 -38.12 10.36
C PHE A 17 2.60 -39.22 9.62
N ALA A 18 2.71 -40.39 10.20
CA ALA A 18 3.11 -41.62 9.51
C ALA A 18 1.89 -42.13 8.73
N GLY A 19 1.66 -41.59 7.55
CA GLY A 19 0.69 -42.06 6.58
C GLY A 19 1.40 -42.24 5.24
N CYS A 20 1.56 -43.49 4.81
CA CYS A 20 2.10 -43.86 3.51
C CYS A 20 1.30 -43.27 2.36
N ASN A 21 1.85 -42.25 1.74
CA ASN A 21 1.69 -41.88 0.32
C ASN A 21 2.69 -40.74 0.09
N GLY A 22 3.67 -40.96 -0.77
CA GLY A 22 4.80 -40.17 -1.22
C GLY A 22 4.68 -38.64 -1.21
N MET A 23 4.35 -38.04 -0.07
CA MET A 23 4.36 -36.58 0.13
C MET A 23 5.71 -36.22 0.75
N ASP A 24 6.42 -35.33 0.11
CA ASP A 24 7.60 -34.70 0.71
C ASP A 24 7.21 -34.00 2.02
N PRO A 25 8.04 -34.12 3.09
CA PRO A 25 7.74 -33.46 4.36
C PRO A 25 7.75 -31.93 4.16
N PRO A 26 6.99 -31.17 4.99
CA PRO A 26 7.03 -29.71 4.98
C PRO A 26 8.47 -29.21 5.13
N PHE A 27 8.82 -28.16 4.37
CA PHE A 27 10.12 -27.52 4.50
C PHE A 27 10.28 -26.97 5.93
N THR A 28 11.43 -27.25 6.53
CA THR A 28 11.82 -26.75 7.84
C THR A 28 13.22 -26.14 7.73
N GLY A 29 13.36 -24.88 8.08
CA GLY A 29 14.63 -24.17 7.97
C GLY A 29 14.43 -22.70 7.65
N THR A 30 15.49 -22.05 7.18
CA THR A 30 15.41 -20.67 6.69
C THR A 30 14.91 -20.69 5.26
N PHE A 31 13.73 -20.11 5.04
CA PHE A 31 13.15 -19.97 3.71
C PHE A 31 14.01 -19.06 2.82
N GLU A 32 14.03 -19.35 1.53
CA GLU A 32 14.65 -18.43 0.57
C GLU A 32 13.80 -17.17 0.44
N HIS A 33 12.47 -17.32 0.28
CA HIS A 33 11.57 -16.20 0.14
C HIS A 33 10.21 -16.47 0.83
N VAL A 34 9.74 -15.50 1.59
CA VAL A 34 8.38 -15.48 2.19
C VAL A 34 7.62 -14.28 1.64
N PHE A 35 6.48 -14.55 1.00
CA PHE A 35 5.54 -13.52 0.58
C PHE A 35 4.41 -13.39 1.60
N ILE A 36 4.18 -12.16 2.07
CA ILE A 36 3.21 -11.83 3.12
C ILE A 36 2.08 -11.01 2.51
N TYR A 37 0.87 -11.55 2.50
CA TYR A 37 -0.35 -10.82 2.20
C TYR A 37 -0.99 -10.33 3.50
N CYS A 38 -1.27 -9.03 3.60
CA CYS A 38 -1.99 -8.42 4.72
C CYS A 38 -3.30 -7.82 4.22
N GLY A 39 -4.41 -8.52 4.46
CA GLY A 39 -5.77 -8.09 4.10
C GLY A 39 -6.51 -7.51 5.29
N LEU A 40 -6.56 -6.16 5.40
CA LEU A 40 -7.32 -5.46 6.45
C LEU A 40 -8.73 -5.14 5.93
N GLY A 41 -9.59 -6.14 5.97
CA GLY A 41 -10.91 -6.15 5.31
C GLY A 41 -12.11 -6.12 6.26
N TYR A 42 -11.94 -5.82 7.55
CA TYR A 42 -13.08 -5.58 8.43
C TYR A 42 -13.72 -4.21 8.14
N ASN A 43 -14.17 -4.05 6.90
CA ASN A 43 -14.79 -2.85 6.32
C ASN A 43 -15.61 -3.23 5.09
N ASN A 44 -16.03 -2.25 4.28
CA ASN A 44 -16.82 -2.51 3.06
C ASN A 44 -16.04 -3.21 1.93
N LEU A 45 -14.71 -3.36 2.03
CA LEU A 45 -13.89 -4.10 1.07
C LEU A 45 -13.85 -5.62 1.35
N SER A 46 -14.48 -6.09 2.42
CA SER A 46 -14.39 -7.50 2.85
C SER A 46 -14.63 -8.51 1.72
N GLY A 47 -15.66 -8.27 0.91
CA GLY A 47 -15.97 -9.13 -0.25
C GLY A 47 -14.89 -9.10 -1.33
N ASN A 48 -14.33 -7.92 -1.60
CA ASN A 48 -13.27 -7.72 -2.59
C ASN A 48 -11.96 -8.39 -2.13
N LEU A 49 -11.57 -8.19 -0.86
CA LEU A 49 -10.34 -8.79 -0.32
C LEU A 49 -10.43 -10.33 -0.28
N LYS A 50 -11.63 -10.88 -0.04
CA LYS A 50 -11.85 -12.32 -0.16
C LYS A 50 -11.67 -12.81 -1.59
N ALA A 51 -12.26 -12.13 -2.58
CA ALA A 51 -12.08 -12.47 -3.99
C ALA A 51 -10.61 -12.35 -4.41
N ASN A 52 -9.90 -11.29 -3.98
CA ASN A 52 -8.48 -11.10 -4.25
C ASN A 52 -7.62 -12.26 -3.69
N LEU A 53 -7.97 -12.77 -2.50
CA LEU A 53 -7.31 -13.92 -1.91
C LEU A 53 -7.59 -15.21 -2.69
N GLU A 54 -8.82 -15.40 -3.19
CA GLU A 54 -9.21 -16.52 -4.06
C GLU A 54 -8.46 -16.45 -5.40
N ASP A 55 -8.33 -15.27 -6.00
CA ASP A 55 -7.55 -15.06 -7.23
C ASP A 55 -6.07 -15.38 -7.00
N MET A 56 -5.48 -14.94 -5.87
CA MET A 56 -4.11 -15.29 -5.51
C MET A 56 -3.92 -16.80 -5.34
N GLN A 57 -4.91 -17.51 -4.81
CA GLN A 57 -4.89 -18.96 -4.68
C GLN A 57 -4.95 -19.69 -6.04
N SER A 58 -5.47 -19.05 -7.07
CA SER A 58 -5.49 -19.59 -8.44
C SER A 58 -4.14 -19.54 -9.13
N ASP A 59 -3.18 -18.78 -8.62
CA ASP A 59 -1.85 -18.58 -9.20
C ASP A 59 -0.89 -19.77 -8.92
N LEU A 60 0.36 -19.67 -9.36
CA LEU A 60 1.41 -20.65 -9.15
C LEU A 60 1.94 -20.60 -7.71
N LEU A 61 1.24 -21.29 -6.81
CA LEU A 61 1.63 -21.38 -5.41
C LEU A 61 2.81 -22.35 -5.21
N PRO A 62 3.73 -22.07 -4.27
CA PRO A 62 4.75 -23.01 -3.84
C PRO A 62 4.10 -24.22 -3.13
N GLY A 63 4.74 -25.39 -3.20
CA GLY A 63 4.38 -26.55 -2.39
C GLY A 63 4.93 -26.43 -0.96
N LEU A 64 4.39 -27.25 -0.04
CA LEU A 64 4.83 -27.26 1.36
C LEU A 64 6.31 -27.60 1.56
N TRP A 65 6.89 -28.40 0.65
CA TRP A 65 8.28 -28.88 0.70
C TRP A 65 9.29 -27.87 0.13
N GLN A 66 8.82 -26.81 -0.51
CA GLN A 66 9.70 -25.80 -1.09
C GLN A 66 10.15 -24.78 -0.02
N ASP A 67 11.33 -24.21 -0.24
CA ASP A 67 11.92 -23.16 0.57
C ASP A 67 11.30 -21.76 0.32
N LYS A 68 10.07 -21.75 -0.20
CA LYS A 68 9.25 -20.57 -0.44
C LYS A 68 7.91 -20.71 0.28
N ALA A 69 7.40 -19.63 0.83
CA ALA A 69 6.11 -19.65 1.52
C ALA A 69 5.25 -18.42 1.18
N VAL A 70 3.94 -18.66 1.02
CA VAL A 70 2.92 -17.61 0.97
C VAL A 70 2.15 -17.66 2.28
N VAL A 71 2.12 -16.52 2.97
CA VAL A 71 1.43 -16.36 4.26
C VAL A 71 0.44 -15.22 4.13
N ALA A 72 -0.78 -15.39 4.63
CA ALA A 72 -1.83 -14.39 4.52
C ALA A 72 -2.42 -14.07 5.90
N PHE A 73 -2.32 -12.81 6.31
CA PHE A 73 -3.10 -12.29 7.42
C PHE A 73 -4.41 -11.71 6.89
N CYS A 74 -5.52 -12.18 7.45
CA CYS A 74 -6.85 -11.80 7.01
C CYS A 74 -7.73 -11.39 8.20
N HIS A 75 -8.35 -10.21 8.10
CA HIS A 75 -9.41 -9.79 9.00
C HIS A 75 -10.57 -9.25 8.18
N ASN A 76 -11.63 -10.04 8.06
CA ASN A 76 -12.79 -9.76 7.21
C ASN A 76 -14.08 -9.72 8.03
N THR A 77 -15.19 -9.34 7.41
CA THR A 77 -16.52 -9.41 7.99
C THR A 77 -17.12 -10.82 7.86
N LEU A 78 -17.92 -11.22 8.84
CA LEU A 78 -18.71 -12.46 8.78
C LEU A 78 -19.93 -12.24 7.87
N ASN A 79 -20.04 -13.03 6.81
CA ASN A 79 -21.19 -13.03 5.88
C ASN A 79 -21.57 -11.64 5.33
N GLY A 80 -20.58 -10.75 5.11
CA GLY A 80 -20.81 -9.39 4.64
C GLY A 80 -21.42 -8.44 5.67
N SER A 81 -21.56 -8.85 6.92
CA SER A 81 -22.06 -8.00 8.02
C SER A 81 -20.97 -7.08 8.52
N TYR A 82 -21.13 -5.77 8.37
CA TYR A 82 -20.18 -4.77 8.89
C TYR A 82 -20.11 -4.72 10.43
N THR A 83 -21.02 -5.39 11.12
CA THR A 83 -21.08 -5.38 12.59
C THR A 83 -20.45 -6.60 13.23
N THR A 84 -20.16 -7.63 12.44
CA THR A 84 -19.63 -8.90 12.94
C THR A 84 -18.34 -9.24 12.20
N PRO A 85 -17.17 -9.09 12.84
CA PRO A 85 -15.91 -9.53 12.25
C PRO A 85 -15.80 -11.06 12.30
N ASN A 86 -15.08 -11.62 11.31
CA ASN A 86 -14.42 -12.90 11.51
C ASN A 86 -13.24 -12.68 12.46
N PRO A 87 -12.88 -13.65 13.31
CA PRO A 87 -11.62 -13.57 14.04
C PRO A 87 -10.44 -13.36 13.05
N PRO A 88 -9.54 -12.41 13.31
CA PRO A 88 -8.35 -12.25 12.48
C PRO A 88 -7.54 -13.54 12.51
N CYS A 89 -7.03 -13.96 11.35
CA CYS A 89 -6.27 -15.20 11.26
C CYS A 89 -5.05 -15.06 10.35
N LEU A 90 -4.05 -15.89 10.64
CA LEU A 90 -2.87 -16.08 9.80
C LEU A 90 -2.98 -17.43 9.09
N LEU A 91 -2.85 -17.43 7.77
CA LEU A 91 -2.97 -18.61 6.92
C LEU A 91 -1.63 -18.90 6.25
N ARG A 92 -1.31 -20.18 6.03
CA ARG A 92 -0.34 -20.62 5.03
C ARG A 92 -1.08 -21.06 3.79
N ILE A 93 -0.71 -20.50 2.64
CA ILE A 93 -1.32 -20.81 1.34
C ILE A 93 -0.28 -21.52 0.48
N TYR A 94 -0.65 -22.69 -0.05
CA TYR A 94 0.28 -23.52 -0.80
C TYR A 94 -0.43 -24.43 -1.80
N ARG A 95 0.35 -25.04 -2.69
CA ARG A 95 -0.12 -26.07 -3.63
C ARG A 95 -0.05 -27.43 -2.95
N GLY A 96 -1.19 -28.08 -2.78
CA GLY A 96 -1.29 -29.44 -2.27
C GLY A 96 -0.73 -30.48 -3.25
N SER A 97 -0.56 -31.71 -2.78
CA SER A 97 -0.05 -32.84 -3.59
C SER A 97 -0.98 -33.22 -4.74
N ASP A 98 -2.27 -32.92 -4.63
CA ASP A 98 -3.27 -33.08 -5.69
C ASP A 98 -3.28 -31.92 -6.71
N GLY A 99 -2.37 -30.97 -6.57
CA GLY A 99 -2.25 -29.78 -7.41
C GLY A 99 -3.25 -28.67 -7.10
N LYS A 100 -4.10 -28.82 -6.09
CA LYS A 100 -5.06 -27.80 -5.70
C LYS A 100 -4.49 -26.82 -4.67
N PRO A 101 -4.99 -25.57 -4.63
CA PRO A 101 -4.63 -24.64 -3.56
C PRO A 101 -5.18 -25.11 -2.22
N VAL A 102 -4.38 -24.94 -1.18
CA VAL A 102 -4.74 -25.21 0.21
C VAL A 102 -4.45 -23.96 1.02
N ALA A 103 -5.33 -23.64 1.97
CA ALA A 103 -5.16 -22.56 2.92
C ALA A 103 -5.34 -23.11 4.34
N ASP A 104 -4.23 -23.32 5.05
CA ASP A 104 -4.22 -23.83 6.41
C ASP A 104 -4.15 -22.67 7.39
N THR A 105 -5.03 -22.66 8.40
CA THR A 105 -4.98 -21.70 9.49
C THR A 105 -3.84 -22.03 10.43
N LEU A 106 -2.85 -21.14 10.51
CA LEU A 106 -1.71 -21.25 11.40
C LEU A 106 -2.05 -20.78 12.81
N THR A 107 -2.76 -19.66 12.91
CA THR A 107 -3.22 -19.09 14.17
C THR A 107 -4.44 -18.21 13.99
N THR A 108 -5.22 -18.06 15.05
CA THR A 108 -6.36 -17.15 15.15
C THR A 108 -6.10 -16.16 16.29
N TYR A 109 -6.36 -14.89 16.06
CA TYR A 109 -6.08 -13.82 17.02
C TYR A 109 -7.37 -13.40 17.73
N ASP A 110 -7.93 -14.28 18.59
CA ASP A 110 -9.24 -14.10 19.25
C ASP A 110 -9.31 -12.83 20.11
N ASN A 111 -8.17 -12.36 20.62
CA ASN A 111 -8.09 -11.14 21.44
C ASN A 111 -7.77 -9.88 20.64
N MET A 112 -7.63 -9.98 19.33
CA MET A 112 -7.32 -8.84 18.44
C MET A 112 -8.61 -8.19 17.95
N SER A 113 -9.15 -7.26 18.70
CA SER A 113 -10.35 -6.50 18.31
C SER A 113 -10.07 -5.44 17.23
N VAL A 114 -8.85 -4.95 17.15
CA VAL A 114 -8.38 -3.93 16.20
C VAL A 114 -7.17 -4.45 15.44
N SER A 115 -7.34 -4.81 14.17
CA SER A 115 -6.26 -5.24 13.29
C SER A 115 -5.56 -4.08 12.57
N ALA A 116 -6.27 -2.95 12.38
CA ALA A 116 -5.72 -1.73 11.81
C ALA A 116 -5.02 -0.90 12.89
N SER A 117 -3.97 -1.46 13.50
CA SER A 117 -3.14 -0.80 14.51
C SER A 117 -1.70 -1.26 14.41
N LYS A 118 -0.77 -0.44 14.91
CA LYS A 118 0.65 -0.74 15.00
C LYS A 118 0.91 -2.05 15.76
N GLU A 119 0.28 -2.20 16.92
CA GLU A 119 0.47 -3.35 17.81
C GLU A 119 0.00 -4.66 17.15
N ALA A 120 -1.17 -4.62 16.50
CA ALA A 120 -1.72 -5.79 15.83
C ALA A 120 -0.84 -6.22 14.65
N LEU A 121 -0.48 -5.28 13.78
CA LEU A 121 0.35 -5.57 12.62
C LEU A 121 1.74 -6.04 13.05
N ARG A 122 2.34 -5.41 14.08
CA ARG A 122 3.61 -5.85 14.66
C ARG A 122 3.54 -7.28 15.16
N THR A 123 2.51 -7.62 15.93
CA THR A 123 2.30 -8.98 16.46
C THR A 123 2.25 -10.00 15.33
N VAL A 124 1.45 -9.74 14.30
CA VAL A 124 1.33 -10.64 13.14
C VAL A 124 2.65 -10.81 12.41
N LEU A 125 3.37 -9.73 12.15
CA LEU A 125 4.64 -9.78 11.42
C LEU A 125 5.77 -10.43 12.25
N ASP A 126 5.78 -10.26 13.57
CA ASP A 126 6.70 -10.98 14.46
C ASP A 126 6.39 -12.49 14.48
N ASP A 127 5.11 -12.89 14.48
CA ASP A 127 4.70 -14.28 14.35
C ASP A 127 5.12 -14.87 12.99
N VAL A 128 4.91 -14.14 11.89
CA VAL A 128 5.39 -14.58 10.56
C VAL A 128 6.91 -14.78 10.57
N ARG A 129 7.67 -13.82 11.09
CA ARG A 129 9.13 -13.91 11.16
C ARG A 129 9.59 -15.09 12.04
N GLY A 130 8.86 -15.37 13.12
CA GLY A 130 9.14 -16.50 14.00
C GLY A 130 8.84 -17.86 13.39
N MET A 131 7.71 -17.99 12.70
CA MET A 131 7.27 -19.23 12.04
C MET A 131 7.96 -19.49 10.69
N PHE A 132 8.31 -18.44 9.98
CA PHE A 132 8.89 -18.48 8.63
C PHE A 132 10.14 -17.62 8.54
N PRO A 133 11.24 -17.97 9.25
CA PRO A 133 12.48 -17.23 9.11
C PRO A 133 12.98 -17.32 7.67
N ALA A 134 13.24 -16.19 7.02
CA ALA A 134 13.61 -16.14 5.61
C ALA A 134 14.79 -15.21 5.34
N LYS A 135 15.45 -15.40 4.18
CA LYS A 135 16.45 -14.48 3.66
C LYS A 135 15.80 -13.26 3.04
N HIS A 136 14.66 -13.47 2.36
CA HIS A 136 13.92 -12.47 1.61
C HIS A 136 12.47 -12.43 2.04
N TYR A 137 11.94 -11.23 2.29
CA TYR A 137 10.53 -11.01 2.57
C TYR A 137 9.97 -10.03 1.54
N GLY A 138 8.83 -10.39 0.94
CA GLY A 138 7.99 -9.49 0.19
C GLY A 138 6.65 -9.31 0.88
N MET A 139 6.05 -8.12 0.79
CA MET A 139 4.78 -7.85 1.46
C MET A 139 3.81 -7.14 0.53
N LEU A 140 2.53 -7.50 0.59
CA LEU A 140 1.42 -6.74 0.04
C LEU A 140 0.43 -6.40 1.14
N LEU A 141 0.10 -5.10 1.26
CA LEU A 141 -0.98 -4.62 2.10
C LEU A 141 -2.17 -4.23 1.23
N SER A 142 -3.32 -4.88 1.46
CA SER A 142 -4.58 -4.54 0.80
C SER A 142 -5.58 -4.02 1.82
N SER A 143 -6.01 -2.79 1.63
CA SER A 143 -7.00 -2.10 2.45
C SER A 143 -7.42 -0.79 1.78
N HIS A 144 -8.15 0.01 2.50
CA HIS A 144 -8.33 1.42 2.17
C HIS A 144 -7.02 2.25 2.27
N GLY A 145 -6.79 3.43 1.60
CA GLY A 145 -5.61 4.32 1.55
C GLY A 145 -5.90 5.84 1.43
N THR A 146 -5.22 6.66 2.26
CA THR A 146 -5.21 8.14 2.16
C THR A 146 -3.79 8.71 1.95
N GLY A 147 -2.85 7.86 1.48
CA GLY A 147 -1.46 8.26 1.32
C GLY A 147 -0.85 8.77 2.63
N TRP A 148 -0.32 9.98 2.62
CA TRP A 148 0.26 10.65 3.78
C TRP A 148 -0.75 11.40 4.65
N VAL A 149 -1.99 11.62 4.15
CA VAL A 149 -3.02 12.39 4.87
C VAL A 149 -3.57 11.56 6.03
N PRO A 150 -3.60 12.11 7.27
CA PRO A 150 -4.14 11.38 8.41
C PRO A 150 -5.59 10.93 8.19
N GLY A 151 -5.90 9.69 8.58
CA GLY A 151 -7.23 9.12 8.37
C GLY A 151 -8.36 9.92 9.02
N ARG A 152 -8.08 10.61 10.11
CA ARG A 152 -9.06 11.49 10.81
C ARG A 152 -9.34 12.80 10.08
N TYR A 153 -8.43 13.24 9.22
CA TYR A 153 -8.58 14.50 8.49
C TYR A 153 -9.70 14.46 7.44
N THR A 154 -10.10 13.27 6.99
CA THR A 154 -11.10 13.12 5.92
C THR A 154 -12.54 13.44 6.33
N SER A 155 -12.83 13.67 7.62
CA SER A 155 -14.20 13.65 8.11
C SER A 155 -14.76 14.96 8.66
N SER A 156 -13.97 15.94 9.08
CA SER A 156 -14.57 17.03 9.86
C SER A 156 -13.87 18.39 9.85
N ASP A 157 -12.62 18.50 9.38
CA ASP A 157 -11.85 19.67 9.76
C ASP A 157 -11.48 20.63 8.62
N GLU A 158 -11.50 21.91 8.95
CA GLU A 158 -10.95 23.12 8.35
C GLU A 158 -11.47 23.55 6.98
N ASN A 159 -12.22 22.82 6.31
CA ASN A 159 -12.99 23.18 5.13
C ASN A 159 -13.70 21.92 4.60
N ALA A 160 -14.67 21.45 5.29
CA ALA A 160 -15.95 21.28 4.64
C ALA A 160 -16.31 22.67 4.05
N VAL A 161 -15.46 23.17 3.11
CA VAL A 161 -15.98 24.07 2.12
C VAL A 161 -17.15 23.30 1.59
N THR A 162 -18.28 23.76 1.99
CA THR A 162 -19.55 23.56 1.36
C THR A 162 -19.29 23.81 -0.12
N LEU A 163 -18.70 22.80 -0.78
CA LEU A 163 -18.94 22.60 -2.18
C LEU A 163 -20.43 22.36 -2.19
N ALA A 164 -21.15 23.48 -2.33
CA ALA A 164 -22.54 23.43 -2.73
C ALA A 164 -22.60 22.21 -3.64
N ARG A 165 -23.40 21.23 -3.26
CA ARG A 165 -23.84 20.14 -4.13
C ARG A 165 -24.42 20.83 -5.37
N ALA A 166 -23.52 21.23 -6.26
CA ALA A 166 -23.89 21.52 -7.61
C ALA A 166 -24.52 20.20 -8.05
N SER A 167 -25.80 20.26 -8.32
CA SER A 167 -26.62 19.20 -8.86
C SER A 167 -26.02 18.75 -10.19
N ARG A 168 -24.92 17.98 -10.12
CA ARG A 168 -24.41 17.19 -11.23
C ARG A 168 -25.18 15.88 -11.22
N PRO A 169 -25.55 15.33 -12.40
CA PRO A 169 -26.11 13.99 -12.47
C PRO A 169 -25.14 13.06 -11.70
N MET A 170 -25.71 12.22 -10.85
CA MET A 170 -24.94 11.19 -10.15
C MET A 170 -24.38 10.23 -11.21
N VAL A 171 -23.16 10.51 -11.66
CA VAL A 171 -22.37 9.51 -12.37
C VAL A 171 -21.95 8.53 -11.28
N SER A 172 -22.44 7.30 -11.39
CA SER A 172 -22.01 6.22 -10.50
C SER A 172 -20.58 5.82 -10.91
N TRP A 173 -19.61 6.35 -10.20
CA TRP A 173 -18.23 5.88 -10.33
C TRP A 173 -18.06 4.53 -9.66
N PRO A 174 -17.13 3.66 -10.16
CA PRO A 174 -16.72 2.46 -9.45
C PRO A 174 -16.23 2.80 -8.03
N GLU A 175 -16.44 1.87 -7.10
CA GLU A 175 -15.94 2.02 -5.75
C GLU A 175 -14.40 1.95 -5.72
N THR A 176 -13.79 2.72 -4.82
CA THR A 176 -12.33 2.83 -4.63
C THR A 176 -11.94 2.50 -3.19
N LYS A 177 -10.65 2.30 -2.95
CA LYS A 177 -10.07 1.93 -1.65
C LYS A 177 -9.52 3.17 -0.92
N ALA A 178 -9.60 3.22 0.41
CA ALA A 178 -8.97 4.21 1.30
C ALA A 178 -8.09 3.52 2.40
N VAL A 179 -7.03 4.06 3.06
CA VAL A 179 -5.98 3.32 3.85
C VAL A 179 -6.49 2.65 5.11
N GLY A 180 -6.01 1.41 5.31
CA GLY A 180 -5.99 0.65 6.56
C GLY A 180 -7.04 1.05 7.56
N ASN A 181 -8.32 0.91 7.24
CA ASN A 181 -9.36 1.22 8.18
C ASN A 181 -10.15 -0.03 8.59
N GLN A 182 -10.59 0.02 9.80
CA GLN A 182 -11.47 -0.99 10.37
C GLN A 182 -12.69 -0.30 10.99
N TYR A 183 -13.89 -0.82 10.74
CA TYR A 183 -15.07 -0.36 11.45
C TYR A 183 -15.00 -0.77 12.92
N ILE A 184 -15.40 0.13 13.82
CA ILE A 184 -15.55 -0.15 15.24
C ILE A 184 -17.04 -0.31 15.55
N GLY A 185 -17.50 -1.54 15.70
CA GLY A 185 -18.91 -1.86 15.97
C GLY A 185 -19.83 -1.39 14.85
N SER A 186 -21.07 -0.98 15.19
CA SER A 186 -22.06 -0.47 14.24
C SER A 186 -21.85 0.99 13.86
N SER A 187 -20.78 1.64 14.33
CA SER A 187 -20.55 3.05 14.09
C SER A 187 -19.77 3.28 12.80
N LYS A 188 -20.04 4.43 12.15
CA LYS A 188 -19.25 4.90 11.00
C LYS A 188 -17.85 5.40 11.41
N ASN A 189 -17.48 5.29 12.69
CA ASN A 189 -16.15 5.62 13.18
C ASN A 189 -15.20 4.51 12.75
N ALA A 190 -14.25 4.82 11.89
CA ALA A 190 -13.21 3.89 11.49
C ALA A 190 -11.96 4.09 12.35
N GLN A 191 -11.32 2.98 12.73
CA GLN A 191 -9.94 2.99 13.22
C GLN A 191 -9.01 2.96 12.02
N TRP A 192 -8.03 3.85 12.01
CA TRP A 192 -7.01 3.96 10.96
C TRP A 192 -5.64 3.64 11.54
N ILE A 193 -4.79 3.03 10.74
CA ILE A 193 -3.36 3.01 11.04
C ILE A 193 -2.72 4.21 10.32
N GLU A 194 -2.11 5.09 11.09
CA GLU A 194 -1.39 6.26 10.55
C GLU A 194 -0.07 5.81 9.90
N LEU A 195 0.44 6.60 8.94
CA LEU A 195 1.63 6.24 8.16
C LEU A 195 2.85 5.90 9.04
N GLN A 196 3.10 6.70 10.07
CA GLN A 196 4.21 6.47 11.00
C GLN A 196 4.02 5.17 11.81
N ASP A 197 2.79 4.91 12.30
CA ASP A 197 2.47 3.69 13.03
C ASP A 197 2.60 2.46 12.12
N PHE A 198 2.24 2.59 10.84
CA PHE A 198 2.44 1.53 9.85
C PHE A 198 3.93 1.25 9.63
N ALA A 199 4.74 2.30 9.43
CA ALA A 199 6.19 2.17 9.29
C ALA A 199 6.80 1.47 10.50
N ASP A 200 6.44 1.94 11.70
CA ASP A 200 6.93 1.40 12.96
C ASP A 200 6.45 -0.04 13.25
N ALA A 201 5.36 -0.48 12.63
CA ALA A 201 4.83 -1.83 12.82
C ALA A 201 5.68 -2.91 12.15
N ILE A 202 6.43 -2.57 11.10
CA ILE A 202 7.20 -3.54 10.31
C ILE A 202 8.52 -3.88 11.04
N PRO A 203 8.71 -5.12 11.54
CA PRO A 203 9.86 -5.49 12.37
C PRO A 203 11.11 -5.92 11.61
N MET A 204 11.03 -6.03 10.30
CA MET A 204 12.13 -6.45 9.42
C MET A 204 12.12 -5.63 8.14
N LYS A 205 13.27 -5.45 7.52
CA LYS A 205 13.33 -4.93 6.16
C LYS A 205 12.74 -5.96 5.20
N VAL A 206 11.93 -5.48 4.25
CA VAL A 206 11.39 -6.30 3.17
C VAL A 206 12.05 -5.90 1.84
N ASP A 207 12.18 -6.83 0.90
CA ASP A 207 12.76 -6.52 -0.42
C ASP A 207 11.82 -5.61 -1.21
N TYR A 208 10.52 -5.83 -1.05
CA TYR A 208 9.50 -4.99 -1.70
C TYR A 208 8.22 -4.92 -0.88
N LEU A 209 7.54 -3.78 -1.00
CA LEU A 209 6.22 -3.53 -0.43
C LEU A 209 5.26 -3.09 -1.54
N ILE A 210 4.18 -3.84 -1.73
CA ILE A 210 3.09 -3.53 -2.65
C ILE A 210 1.93 -2.96 -1.84
N LEU A 211 1.48 -1.76 -2.16
CA LEU A 211 0.36 -1.11 -1.49
C LEU A 211 -0.87 -1.12 -2.41
N ASP A 212 -1.75 -2.09 -2.21
CA ASP A 212 -3.06 -2.18 -2.85
C ASP A 212 -4.07 -1.28 -2.12
N ASN A 213 -3.79 0.02 -2.17
CA ASN A 213 -4.58 1.06 -1.53
C ASN A 213 -4.50 2.39 -2.30
N CYS A 214 -5.47 3.27 -2.10
CA CYS A 214 -5.57 4.54 -2.81
C CYS A 214 -4.47 5.53 -2.43
N LEU A 215 -4.02 6.37 -3.39
CA LEU A 215 -3.21 7.57 -3.17
C LEU A 215 -1.86 7.29 -2.48
N SER A 216 -1.41 6.04 -2.50
CA SER A 216 -0.13 5.62 -1.92
C SER A 216 1.07 6.13 -2.73
N GLY A 217 0.89 6.45 -4.02
CA GLY A 217 1.93 6.95 -4.91
C GLY A 217 2.31 8.40 -4.66
N CYS A 218 2.42 8.80 -3.38
CA CYS A 218 2.90 10.11 -2.99
C CYS A 218 4.32 10.03 -2.43
N VAL A 219 5.13 11.04 -2.75
CA VAL A 219 6.55 11.07 -2.36
C VAL A 219 6.73 11.09 -0.85
N GLU A 220 5.78 11.67 -0.13
CA GLU A 220 5.74 11.73 1.33
C GLU A 220 5.71 10.31 1.94
N LEU A 221 4.77 9.48 1.47
CA LEU A 221 4.67 8.09 1.91
C LEU A 221 5.90 7.29 1.49
N ALA A 222 6.34 7.43 0.24
CA ALA A 222 7.51 6.71 -0.26
C ALA A 222 8.76 7.04 0.58
N TYR A 223 8.94 8.31 0.93
CA TYR A 223 10.08 8.76 1.74
C TYR A 223 10.03 8.27 3.19
N GLU A 224 8.83 8.15 3.77
CA GLU A 224 8.64 7.62 5.12
C GLU A 224 8.97 6.12 5.19
N LEU A 225 8.71 5.39 4.10
CA LEU A 225 8.92 3.93 4.02
C LEU A 225 10.28 3.53 3.42
N LYS A 226 11.11 4.47 2.98
CA LYS A 226 12.32 4.20 2.18
C LYS A 226 13.37 3.29 2.83
N ASP A 227 13.42 3.27 4.16
CA ASP A 227 14.39 2.47 4.91
C ASP A 227 13.84 1.07 5.27
N LEU A 228 12.54 0.82 5.02
CA LEU A 228 11.85 -0.42 5.35
C LEU A 228 11.81 -1.41 4.18
N CYS A 229 11.97 -0.93 2.95
CA CYS A 229 11.97 -1.78 1.76
C CYS A 229 12.95 -1.27 0.70
N ASP A 230 13.35 -2.18 -0.22
CA ASP A 230 14.18 -1.78 -1.35
C ASP A 230 13.32 -1.18 -2.47
N TYR A 231 12.12 -1.70 -2.66
CA TYR A 231 11.18 -1.24 -3.69
C TYR A 231 9.78 -1.04 -3.16
N LEU A 232 9.07 -0.04 -3.73
CA LEU A 232 7.64 0.18 -3.52
C LEU A 232 6.87 0.01 -4.84
N VAL A 233 5.72 -0.66 -4.78
CA VAL A 233 4.70 -0.67 -5.85
C VAL A 233 3.48 0.05 -5.32
N ILE A 234 3.17 1.21 -5.87
CA ILE A 234 2.20 2.18 -5.35
C ILE A 234 1.39 2.83 -6.47
N SER A 235 0.28 3.46 -6.13
CA SER A 235 -0.58 4.19 -7.10
C SER A 235 -0.78 5.64 -6.68
N PRO A 236 -0.44 6.64 -7.52
CA PRO A 236 -0.69 8.04 -7.21
C PRO A 236 -2.16 8.44 -7.25
N THR A 237 -3.01 7.72 -7.99
CA THR A 237 -4.47 7.86 -7.93
C THR A 237 -5.09 6.90 -6.90
N GLU A 238 -6.40 6.94 -6.78
CA GLU A 238 -7.14 5.88 -6.10
C GLU A 238 -7.00 4.56 -6.87
N ILE A 239 -7.27 3.43 -6.21
CA ILE A 239 -7.34 2.11 -6.82
C ILE A 239 -8.78 1.64 -6.79
N LEU A 240 -9.28 1.10 -7.91
CA LEU A 240 -10.61 0.50 -7.98
C LEU A 240 -10.70 -0.72 -7.04
N THR A 241 -11.90 -1.05 -6.58
CA THR A 241 -12.08 -2.15 -5.61
C THR A 241 -11.64 -3.52 -6.11
N SER A 242 -11.48 -3.70 -7.43
CA SER A 242 -10.85 -4.90 -8.02
C SER A 242 -9.40 -5.07 -7.54
N GLY A 243 -8.74 -3.98 -7.14
CA GLY A 243 -7.38 -4.01 -6.57
C GLY A 243 -6.29 -4.29 -7.58
N MET A 244 -5.22 -4.89 -7.09
CA MET A 244 -4.07 -5.32 -7.88
C MET A 244 -4.40 -6.61 -8.67
N VAL A 245 -3.45 -7.10 -9.50
CA VAL A 245 -3.61 -8.34 -10.29
C VAL A 245 -3.13 -9.54 -9.47
N TYR A 246 -4.04 -10.20 -8.77
CA TYR A 246 -3.73 -11.25 -7.82
C TYR A 246 -3.48 -12.62 -8.47
N ASP A 247 -4.11 -12.88 -9.64
CA ASP A 247 -4.02 -14.15 -10.38
C ASP A 247 -2.63 -14.42 -10.98
N ARG A 248 -1.70 -13.48 -10.88
CA ARG A 248 -0.30 -13.60 -11.35
C ARG A 248 0.72 -13.05 -10.36
N LEU A 249 0.28 -12.69 -9.17
CA LEU A 249 1.11 -12.09 -8.13
C LEU A 249 2.20 -13.05 -7.66
N VAL A 250 1.82 -14.27 -7.26
CA VAL A 250 2.77 -15.24 -6.68
C VAL A 250 3.80 -15.67 -7.71
N ARG A 251 3.39 -15.96 -8.95
CA ARG A 251 4.33 -16.35 -10.03
C ARG A 251 5.34 -15.27 -10.36
N LEU A 252 4.96 -13.99 -10.33
CA LEU A 252 5.87 -12.89 -10.61
C LEU A 252 6.77 -12.56 -9.42
N MET A 253 6.27 -12.73 -8.20
CA MET A 253 7.06 -12.45 -6.99
C MET A 253 7.98 -13.62 -6.60
N MET A 254 7.59 -14.86 -6.86
CA MET A 254 8.25 -16.05 -6.32
C MET A 254 8.61 -17.09 -7.39
N GLY A 255 8.22 -16.90 -8.64
CA GLY A 255 8.46 -17.86 -9.73
C GLY A 255 9.93 -17.98 -10.14
N SER A 256 10.74 -16.95 -9.87
CA SER A 256 12.19 -16.91 -10.08
C SER A 256 12.93 -16.63 -8.77
N ASN A 257 14.26 -16.45 -8.85
CA ASN A 257 15.08 -16.10 -7.69
C ASN A 257 14.95 -14.60 -7.31
N GLN A 258 14.47 -13.77 -8.24
CA GLN A 258 14.23 -12.35 -8.01
C GLN A 258 12.79 -12.03 -8.38
N PRO A 259 12.09 -11.18 -7.60
CA PRO A 259 10.75 -10.72 -7.93
C PRO A 259 10.76 -9.85 -9.20
N ASP A 260 9.83 -10.08 -10.10
CA ASP A 260 9.65 -9.27 -11.30
C ASP A 260 8.60 -8.18 -11.07
N LEU A 261 9.00 -7.17 -10.29
CA LEU A 261 8.12 -6.06 -9.91
C LEU A 261 7.70 -5.22 -11.12
N LYS A 262 8.59 -5.07 -12.13
CA LYS A 262 8.26 -4.34 -13.35
C LYS A 262 7.18 -5.06 -14.15
N ALA A 263 7.34 -6.37 -14.40
CA ALA A 263 6.32 -7.15 -15.09
C ALA A 263 4.99 -7.15 -14.32
N TYR A 264 5.03 -7.07 -12.99
CA TYR A 264 3.83 -6.94 -12.17
C TYR A 264 3.11 -5.59 -12.38
N CYS A 265 3.86 -4.49 -12.41
CA CYS A 265 3.31 -3.17 -12.73
C CYS A 265 2.75 -3.11 -14.16
N GLU A 266 3.44 -3.72 -15.16
CA GLU A 266 2.96 -3.84 -16.53
C GLU A 266 1.67 -4.65 -16.61
N ALA A 267 1.57 -5.75 -15.85
CA ALA A 267 0.36 -6.57 -15.77
C ALA A 267 -0.84 -5.79 -15.20
N TYR A 268 -0.61 -4.99 -14.14
CA TYR A 268 -1.63 -4.11 -13.57
C TYR A 268 -2.10 -3.06 -14.58
N TYR A 269 -1.17 -2.36 -15.22
CA TYR A 269 -1.50 -1.36 -16.24
C TYR A 269 -2.32 -1.97 -17.37
N ASN A 270 -1.88 -3.10 -17.93
CA ASN A 270 -2.57 -3.78 -19.02
C ASN A 270 -3.99 -4.21 -18.61
N PHE A 271 -4.14 -4.75 -17.40
CA PHE A 271 -5.47 -5.15 -16.88
C PHE A 271 -6.47 -4.00 -16.89
N TYR A 272 -6.07 -2.80 -16.43
CA TYR A 272 -6.96 -1.64 -16.43
C TYR A 272 -7.06 -0.97 -17.79
N ASN A 273 -5.98 -0.95 -18.58
CA ASN A 273 -5.98 -0.31 -19.89
C ASN A 273 -6.83 -1.06 -20.94
N GLU A 274 -7.05 -2.36 -20.76
CA GLU A 274 -7.94 -3.18 -21.57
C GLU A 274 -9.43 -2.99 -21.25
N LYS A 275 -9.77 -2.36 -20.13
CA LYS A 275 -11.14 -2.05 -19.76
C LYS A 275 -11.69 -0.90 -20.61
N SER A 276 -12.96 -0.58 -20.42
CA SER A 276 -13.64 0.52 -21.10
C SER A 276 -14.40 1.42 -20.10
N GLY A 277 -14.68 2.65 -20.52
CA GLY A 277 -15.39 3.63 -19.70
C GLY A 277 -14.66 3.93 -18.41
N SER A 278 -15.38 4.14 -17.32
CA SER A 278 -14.82 4.44 -16.00
C SER A 278 -14.01 3.30 -15.36
N LEU A 279 -14.12 2.07 -15.85
CA LEU A 279 -13.30 0.95 -15.41
C LEU A 279 -11.89 0.99 -16.02
N ARG A 280 -11.67 1.78 -17.11
CA ARG A 280 -10.33 2.05 -17.65
C ARG A 280 -9.69 3.18 -16.87
N SER A 281 -9.42 2.95 -15.60
CA SER A 281 -8.89 3.93 -14.64
C SER A 281 -7.86 3.25 -13.75
N GLY A 282 -6.59 3.57 -13.93
CA GLY A 282 -5.51 3.01 -13.13
C GLY A 282 -4.20 3.75 -13.35
N THR A 283 -3.43 3.86 -12.28
CA THR A 283 -2.05 4.31 -12.27
C THR A 283 -1.22 3.37 -11.43
N ILE A 284 0.03 3.19 -11.79
CA ILE A 284 0.95 2.32 -11.06
C ILE A 284 2.36 2.88 -11.16
N THR A 285 3.11 2.79 -10.08
CA THR A 285 4.49 3.28 -9.99
C THR A 285 5.33 2.27 -9.22
N LEU A 286 6.48 1.93 -9.78
CA LEU A 286 7.57 1.22 -9.12
C LEU A 286 8.60 2.25 -8.67
N VAL A 287 8.95 2.24 -7.38
CA VAL A 287 9.93 3.16 -6.79
C VAL A 287 11.13 2.37 -6.27
N ASP A 288 12.33 2.79 -6.64
CA ASP A 288 13.60 2.38 -6.02
C ASP A 288 13.84 3.28 -4.79
N CYS A 289 13.65 2.74 -3.60
CA CYS A 289 13.75 3.46 -2.34
C CYS A 289 15.13 4.06 -2.08
N ALA A 290 16.20 3.41 -2.57
CA ALA A 290 17.57 3.90 -2.41
C ALA A 290 17.85 5.20 -3.19
N LYS A 291 16.95 5.62 -4.07
CA LYS A 291 17.09 6.83 -4.90
C LYS A 291 16.27 8.03 -4.39
N LEU A 292 15.45 7.84 -3.36
CA LEU A 292 14.58 8.89 -2.84
C LEU A 292 15.34 10.08 -2.25
N ASP A 293 16.52 9.87 -1.65
CA ASP A 293 17.33 10.98 -1.12
C ASP A 293 17.87 11.88 -2.24
N ALA A 294 18.28 11.29 -3.37
CA ALA A 294 18.72 12.07 -4.54
C ALA A 294 17.55 12.83 -5.18
N LEU A 295 16.35 12.23 -5.21
CA LEU A 295 15.15 12.92 -5.66
C LEU A 295 14.80 14.10 -4.75
N ALA A 296 14.88 13.90 -3.42
CA ALA A 296 14.64 14.96 -2.45
C ALA A 296 15.64 16.12 -2.60
N GLU A 297 16.90 15.83 -2.88
CA GLU A 297 17.93 16.85 -3.11
C GLU A 297 17.64 17.64 -4.39
N ALA A 298 17.34 16.98 -5.50
CA ALA A 298 17.02 17.63 -6.76
C ALA A 298 15.76 18.51 -6.65
N PHE A 299 14.71 18.03 -5.98
CA PHE A 299 13.50 18.81 -5.76
C PHE A 299 13.73 19.98 -4.79
N SER A 300 14.54 19.80 -3.73
CA SER A 300 14.89 20.88 -2.81
C SER A 300 15.61 22.02 -3.51
N ALA A 301 16.50 21.73 -4.46
CA ALA A 301 17.21 22.77 -5.23
C ALA A 301 16.23 23.63 -6.03
N VAL A 302 15.24 23.01 -6.71
CA VAL A 302 14.17 23.74 -7.40
C VAL A 302 13.36 24.60 -6.41
N LEU A 303 12.95 23.99 -5.29
CA LEU A 303 12.10 24.67 -4.31
C LEU A 303 12.82 25.87 -3.67
N ASP A 304 14.10 25.74 -3.35
CA ASP A 304 14.89 26.82 -2.73
C ASP A 304 15.11 27.99 -3.70
N ALA A 305 15.29 27.70 -4.99
CA ALA A 305 15.47 28.72 -6.02
C ALA A 305 14.15 29.46 -6.39
N HIS A 306 13.01 28.77 -6.30
CA HIS A 306 11.73 29.24 -6.82
C HIS A 306 10.61 29.29 -5.74
N ARG A 307 10.97 29.32 -4.47
CA ARG A 307 10.00 29.28 -3.35
C ARG A 307 8.95 30.36 -3.41
N ASP A 308 9.29 31.55 -3.87
CA ASP A 308 8.37 32.68 -3.98
C ASP A 308 7.23 32.40 -5.01
N ALA A 309 7.43 31.47 -5.93
CA ALA A 309 6.40 31.01 -6.86
C ALA A 309 5.37 30.07 -6.23
N LEU A 310 5.62 29.57 -5.02
CA LEU A 310 4.68 28.73 -4.29
C LEU A 310 3.53 29.57 -3.70
N GLN A 311 2.61 30.00 -4.55
CA GLN A 311 1.53 30.91 -4.24
C GLN A 311 0.15 30.22 -4.27
N PRO A 312 -0.87 30.75 -3.56
CA PRO A 312 -2.25 30.32 -3.69
C PRO A 312 -2.70 30.34 -5.16
N GLY A 313 -3.37 29.28 -5.61
CA GLY A 313 -3.84 29.14 -7.00
C GLY A 313 -2.98 28.23 -7.87
N LEU A 314 -1.75 27.91 -7.47
CA LEU A 314 -0.89 26.95 -8.15
C LEU A 314 -1.55 25.58 -8.33
N THR A 315 -2.39 25.19 -7.36
CA THR A 315 -3.23 23.97 -7.41
C THR A 315 -4.18 23.91 -8.62
N GLY A 316 -4.46 25.05 -9.28
CA GLY A 316 -5.29 25.12 -10.48
C GLY A 316 -4.54 24.75 -11.77
N THR A 317 -3.20 24.80 -11.78
CA THR A 317 -2.37 24.64 -12.98
C THR A 317 -1.58 23.33 -13.01
N VAL A 318 -1.25 22.78 -11.83
CA VAL A 318 -0.49 21.54 -11.69
C VAL A 318 -1.39 20.33 -11.97
N GLN A 319 -0.85 19.31 -12.65
CA GLN A 319 -1.51 18.03 -12.85
C GLN A 319 -1.94 17.42 -11.51
N ARG A 320 -3.19 16.98 -11.44
CA ARG A 320 -3.79 16.35 -10.26
C ARG A 320 -3.82 14.85 -10.43
N TYR A 321 -3.81 14.13 -9.30
CA TYR A 321 -4.08 12.68 -9.23
C TYR A 321 -5.40 12.35 -8.52
N TYR A 322 -6.22 13.35 -8.24
CA TYR A 322 -7.56 13.18 -7.68
C TYR A 322 -8.63 13.69 -8.65
N TYR A 323 -9.76 13.00 -8.76
CA TYR A 323 -10.87 13.43 -9.59
C TYR A 323 -11.67 14.56 -8.91
N PRO A 324 -12.42 15.39 -9.67
CA PRO A 324 -13.03 16.64 -9.17
C PRO A 324 -13.97 16.47 -7.98
N SER A 325 -14.65 15.32 -7.85
CA SER A 325 -15.55 15.03 -6.73
C SER A 325 -14.87 14.37 -5.52
N SER A 326 -13.57 14.08 -5.59
CA SER A 326 -12.82 13.54 -4.45
C SER A 326 -12.75 14.55 -3.30
N ASN A 327 -12.84 14.05 -2.06
CA ASN A 327 -12.60 14.83 -0.85
C ASN A 327 -11.10 14.97 -0.53
N LEU A 328 -10.25 14.15 -1.17
CA LEU A 328 -8.79 14.11 -0.95
C LEU A 328 -8.06 14.89 -2.06
N ARG A 329 -8.16 16.23 -2.02
CA ARG A 329 -7.62 17.14 -3.05
C ARG A 329 -6.21 17.61 -2.72
N PHE A 330 -5.27 16.65 -2.43
CA PHE A 330 -3.95 16.98 -1.90
C PHE A 330 -2.81 16.37 -2.70
N TYR A 331 -3.10 15.73 -3.86
CA TYR A 331 -2.14 14.95 -4.63
C TYR A 331 -1.95 15.56 -6.01
N TYR A 332 -0.77 16.16 -6.21
CA TYR A 332 -0.37 16.86 -7.42
C TYR A 332 0.90 16.21 -7.97
N ASP A 333 1.10 16.28 -9.28
CA ASP A 333 2.31 15.73 -9.88
C ASP A 333 3.57 16.48 -9.42
N LEU A 334 4.58 15.75 -8.94
CA LEU A 334 5.81 16.33 -8.40
C LEU A 334 6.62 17.07 -9.46
N ARG A 335 6.77 16.47 -10.66
CA ARG A 335 7.53 17.05 -11.75
C ARG A 335 6.83 18.28 -12.33
N ASP A 336 5.50 18.19 -12.52
CA ASP A 336 4.72 19.32 -13.03
C ASP A 336 4.70 20.48 -12.02
N LEU A 337 4.68 20.19 -10.72
CA LEU A 337 4.86 21.23 -9.68
C LEU A 337 6.19 21.96 -9.88
N ALA A 338 7.30 21.27 -10.03
CA ALA A 338 8.60 21.89 -10.25
C ALA A 338 8.61 22.77 -11.52
N ALA A 339 8.01 22.32 -12.61
CA ALA A 339 7.87 23.08 -13.84
C ALA A 339 7.01 24.35 -13.63
N GLN A 340 5.90 24.25 -12.89
CA GLN A 340 5.00 25.38 -12.61
C GLN A 340 5.60 26.38 -11.60
N LEU A 341 6.56 25.97 -10.78
CA LEU A 341 7.37 26.87 -9.95
C LEU A 341 8.35 27.69 -10.77
N GLY A 342 8.58 27.34 -12.04
CA GLY A 342 9.49 28.06 -12.93
C GLY A 342 10.91 27.49 -12.96
N ALA A 343 11.08 26.21 -12.62
CA ALA A 343 12.39 25.56 -12.69
C ALA A 343 13.05 25.74 -14.06
N THR A 344 14.34 26.08 -14.06
CA THR A 344 15.15 26.25 -15.26
C THR A 344 15.39 24.92 -15.99
N GLY A 345 15.86 24.99 -17.24
CA GLY A 345 16.18 23.77 -18.00
C GLY A 345 17.23 22.88 -17.32
N ALA A 346 18.20 23.45 -16.61
CA ALA A 346 19.22 22.72 -15.89
C ALA A 346 18.62 22.03 -14.63
N GLU A 347 17.77 22.74 -13.87
CA GLU A 347 17.09 22.20 -12.68
C GLU A 347 16.12 21.09 -13.08
N MET A 348 15.34 21.29 -14.15
CA MET A 348 14.45 20.25 -14.68
C MET A 348 15.23 19.01 -15.14
N SER A 349 16.38 19.21 -15.81
CA SER A 349 17.22 18.07 -16.23
C SER A 349 17.76 17.27 -15.05
N ALA A 350 18.15 17.94 -13.97
CA ALA A 350 18.62 17.28 -12.75
C ALA A 350 17.46 16.52 -12.05
N LEU A 351 16.28 17.15 -11.96
CA LEU A 351 15.09 16.51 -11.41
C LEU A 351 14.63 15.31 -12.23
N ASP A 352 14.64 15.43 -13.56
CA ASP A 352 14.26 14.35 -14.47
C ASP A 352 15.22 13.15 -14.37
N ALA A 353 16.52 13.41 -14.22
CA ALA A 353 17.50 12.35 -13.99
C ALA A 353 17.28 11.65 -12.64
N ALA A 354 16.98 12.41 -11.58
CA ALA A 354 16.68 11.84 -10.27
C ALA A 354 15.36 11.04 -10.27
N LEU A 355 14.33 11.55 -10.96
CA LEU A 355 13.06 10.84 -11.15
C LEU A 355 13.25 9.54 -11.94
N ALA A 356 13.98 9.58 -13.06
CA ALA A 356 14.24 8.38 -13.87
C ALA A 356 15.01 7.30 -13.10
N ALA A 357 15.89 7.70 -12.17
CA ALA A 357 16.58 6.77 -11.28
C ALA A 357 15.69 6.22 -10.19
N CYS A 358 14.80 7.06 -9.62
CA CYS A 358 13.91 6.71 -8.51
C CYS A 358 12.67 5.94 -8.95
N VAL A 359 12.16 6.20 -10.16
CA VAL A 359 10.94 5.62 -10.73
C VAL A 359 11.31 4.79 -11.97
N PRO A 360 11.82 3.54 -11.79
CA PRO A 360 12.21 2.69 -12.92
C PRO A 360 11.03 2.27 -13.81
N TYR A 361 9.80 2.41 -13.31
CA TYR A 361 8.59 2.19 -14.11
C TYR A 361 7.42 2.98 -13.52
N HIS A 362 6.65 3.63 -14.37
CA HIS A 362 5.29 4.09 -14.08
C HIS A 362 4.42 3.97 -15.34
N ALA A 363 3.13 3.85 -15.14
CA ALA A 363 2.14 3.86 -16.21
C ALA A 363 0.78 4.33 -15.68
N GLU A 364 0.06 5.03 -16.56
CA GLU A 364 -1.27 5.54 -16.31
C GLU A 364 -2.19 5.28 -17.50
N THR A 365 -3.46 5.02 -17.24
CA THR A 365 -4.51 5.09 -18.28
C THR A 365 -4.70 6.55 -18.71
N PRO A 366 -5.21 6.84 -19.91
CA PRO A 366 -5.36 8.22 -20.39
C PRO A 366 -6.17 9.13 -19.47
N SER A 367 -7.05 8.53 -18.68
CA SER A 367 -7.80 9.23 -17.65
C SER A 367 -8.05 8.34 -16.43
N PHE A 368 -8.25 8.97 -15.28
CA PHE A 368 -8.82 8.33 -14.09
C PHE A 368 -10.23 8.92 -13.88
N PHE A 369 -11.25 8.15 -14.18
CA PHE A 369 -12.64 8.62 -14.33
C PHE A 369 -12.71 9.79 -15.33
N ASP A 370 -13.11 10.99 -14.90
CA ASP A 370 -13.17 12.23 -15.68
C ASP A 370 -11.90 13.10 -15.60
N LEU A 371 -10.90 12.67 -14.85
CA LEU A 371 -9.62 13.34 -14.72
C LEU A 371 -8.68 12.92 -15.86
N GLN A 372 -8.25 13.84 -16.71
CA GLN A 372 -7.22 13.56 -17.72
C GLN A 372 -5.84 13.47 -17.04
N LEU A 373 -5.05 12.46 -17.43
CA LEU A 373 -3.70 12.20 -16.93
C LEU A 373 -2.69 12.48 -18.07
N GLU A 374 -2.20 13.71 -18.14
CA GLU A 374 -1.39 14.19 -19.27
C GLU A 374 0.08 14.45 -18.90
N ARG A 375 0.33 14.90 -17.66
CA ARG A 375 1.65 15.30 -17.17
C ARG A 375 1.98 14.55 -15.89
N CYS A 376 2.21 13.24 -16.04
CA CYS A 376 2.40 12.33 -14.92
C CYS A 376 3.84 11.85 -14.84
N CYS A 377 4.47 11.99 -13.68
CA CYS A 377 5.79 11.43 -13.38
C CYS A 377 5.73 10.18 -12.49
N GLY A 378 4.53 9.71 -12.16
CA GLY A 378 4.32 8.56 -11.31
C GLY A 378 4.35 8.83 -9.80
N LEU A 379 4.74 10.03 -9.36
CA LEU A 379 4.73 10.43 -7.94
C LEU A 379 3.94 11.71 -7.74
N SER A 380 3.03 11.67 -6.78
CA SER A 380 2.34 12.87 -6.32
C SER A 380 3.08 13.53 -5.16
N ILE A 381 2.75 14.80 -4.93
CA ILE A 381 3.23 15.64 -3.83
C ILE A 381 2.10 16.56 -3.35
N TYR A 382 2.18 17.01 -2.11
CA TYR A 382 1.31 18.05 -1.56
C TYR A 382 1.69 19.45 -2.08
N ILE A 383 0.67 20.30 -2.28
CA ILE A 383 0.85 21.75 -2.46
C ILE A 383 0.21 22.45 -1.26
N PRO A 384 0.99 23.14 -0.41
CA PRO A 384 0.46 23.77 0.79
C PRO A 384 -0.45 24.95 0.47
N GLU A 385 -1.59 25.01 1.15
CA GLU A 385 -2.53 26.12 1.08
C GLU A 385 -2.63 26.81 2.45
N PRO A 386 -2.62 28.17 2.53
CA PRO A 386 -2.65 28.90 3.79
C PRO A 386 -3.88 28.59 4.65
N GLY A 387 -5.01 28.23 4.03
CA GLY A 387 -6.25 27.88 4.70
C GLY A 387 -6.23 26.52 5.41
N ARG A 388 -5.25 25.66 5.12
CA ARG A 388 -5.14 24.29 5.64
C ARG A 388 -4.13 24.16 6.78
N LYS A 389 -4.32 24.97 7.83
CA LYS A 389 -3.34 25.06 8.93
C LYS A 389 -3.05 23.73 9.62
N GLN A 390 -4.10 22.95 9.89
CA GLN A 390 -3.96 21.66 10.58
C GLN A 390 -3.19 20.67 9.70
N LEU A 391 -3.54 20.58 8.41
CA LEU A 391 -2.87 19.70 7.45
C LEU A 391 -1.40 20.13 7.24
N ASN A 392 -1.14 21.43 7.11
CA ASN A 392 0.21 21.98 7.02
C ASN A 392 1.05 21.64 8.27
N ASN A 393 0.45 21.73 9.47
CA ASN A 393 1.15 21.36 10.71
C ASN A 393 1.46 19.85 10.75
N GLN A 394 0.55 19.01 10.29
CA GLN A 394 0.81 17.58 10.16
C GLN A 394 1.91 17.30 9.12
N TYR A 395 1.87 17.98 7.97
CA TYR A 395 2.90 17.84 6.93
C TYR A 395 4.30 18.17 7.44
N LYS A 396 4.45 19.13 8.34
CA LYS A 396 5.75 19.49 8.98
C LYS A 396 6.38 18.35 9.74
N THR A 397 5.63 17.36 10.18
CA THR A 397 6.16 16.20 10.92
C THR A 397 6.72 15.10 10.04
N LEU A 398 6.42 15.13 8.74
CA LEU A 398 6.85 14.11 7.79
C LEU A 398 8.35 14.20 7.49
N SER A 399 9.00 13.04 7.33
CA SER A 399 10.43 12.94 7.00
C SER A 399 10.76 13.63 5.67
N TRP A 400 9.86 13.54 4.67
CA TRP A 400 9.98 14.30 3.43
C TRP A 400 10.08 15.79 3.66
N ASN A 401 9.15 16.37 4.47
CA ASN A 401 9.18 17.82 4.75
C ASN A 401 10.40 18.23 5.58
N ASN A 402 10.87 17.37 6.47
CA ASN A 402 12.11 17.62 7.22
C ASN A 402 13.33 17.76 6.28
N ARG A 403 13.30 17.05 5.14
CA ARG A 403 14.35 17.07 4.11
C ARG A 403 14.20 18.25 3.14
N VAL A 404 13.00 18.50 2.61
CA VAL A 404 12.79 19.47 1.52
C VAL A 404 12.22 20.82 1.98
N ARG A 405 11.63 20.88 3.18
CA ARG A 405 11.05 22.11 3.77
C ARG A 405 10.00 22.77 2.88
N LEU A 406 9.12 21.97 2.28
CA LEU A 406 8.04 22.48 1.43
C LEU A 406 7.07 23.35 2.26
N VAL A 407 6.70 22.89 3.45
CA VAL A 407 5.95 23.65 4.46
C VAL A 407 6.91 24.13 5.54
N GLN A 408 6.99 25.45 5.71
CA GLN A 408 7.83 26.11 6.73
C GLN A 408 7.05 26.43 8.00
#